data_ee0dae002b3d273ac7f73b4838f80e16
#
_entry.id   ee0dae002b3d273ac7f73b4838f80e16
#
_cell.length_a   1.000
_cell.length_b   1.000
_cell.length_c   1.000
_cell.angle_alpha   90.00
_cell.angle_beta   90.00
_cell.angle_gamma   90.00
#
_symmetry.space_group_name_H-M   'P 1'
#
loop_
_entity.id
_entity.type
_entity.pdbx_description
1 polymer ?
#
loop_
_entity_poly.entity_id
_entity_poly.type
_entity_poly.pdbx_seq_one_letter_code
_entity_poly.pdbx_strand_id
1 'polypeptide(L)'
;ETTLLGGYVKCGNCRRSLTSSSPVHGHILYSCAYSKGKEDTGCFAGKADNKMLEHIVLAEIKAYLRQNISQEQMQQSMRKQHEDSIEVYKTESADCEKRQEQIKIQNRQNYEKYHEGQMNQKQFLEAKMQLEEERERLQKRVQELEELINGEKEILMKKNVPVEQMLKYLGYEKLTREMLEEYVQGIYVYDDGRVEVEWKE
;
A
#
# COMPACT_ATOMS: atom_id res chain seq x y z
N GLU A 1 38.05 -2.67 9.52
CA GLU A 1 36.73 -3.36 9.60
C GLU A 1 35.63 -2.33 9.62
N THR A 2 34.73 -2.37 8.65
CA THR A 2 33.55 -1.50 8.60
C THR A 2 32.58 -1.97 9.69
N THR A 3 32.28 -1.09 10.63
CA THR A 3 31.26 -1.38 11.67
C THR A 3 29.87 -1.55 11.05
N LEU A 4 28.98 -2.33 11.67
CA LEU A 4 27.60 -2.55 11.18
C LEU A 4 26.88 -1.21 10.90
N LEU A 5 27.03 -0.24 11.80
CA LEU A 5 26.42 1.09 11.71
C LEU A 5 27.28 2.11 10.93
N GLY A 6 28.44 1.70 10.40
CA GLY A 6 29.35 2.58 9.66
C GLY A 6 28.66 3.26 8.48
N GLY A 7 28.77 4.58 8.41
CA GLY A 7 28.14 5.41 7.38
C GLY A 7 26.70 5.84 7.67
N TYR A 8 25.98 5.19 8.61
CA TYR A 8 24.62 5.57 8.98
C TYR A 8 24.53 6.56 10.13
N VAL A 9 25.48 6.50 11.09
CA VAL A 9 25.41 7.31 12.33
C VAL A 9 25.89 8.72 12.10
N LYS A 10 25.03 9.70 12.37
CA LYS A 10 25.23 11.14 12.15
C LYS A 10 24.92 11.95 13.42
N CYS A 11 25.49 13.13 13.53
CA CYS A 11 25.15 14.09 14.60
C CYS A 11 23.76 14.70 14.31
N GLY A 12 22.87 14.68 15.28
CA GLY A 12 21.53 15.25 15.16
C GLY A 12 21.51 16.75 14.85
N ASN A 13 22.52 17.52 15.32
CA ASN A 13 22.60 18.94 15.07
C ASN A 13 23.32 19.30 13.76
N CYS A 14 24.58 18.90 13.58
CA CYS A 14 25.37 19.30 12.41
C CYS A 14 25.19 18.35 11.19
N ARG A 15 24.47 17.28 11.34
CA ARG A 15 24.16 16.26 10.29
C ARG A 15 25.39 15.53 9.71
N ARG A 16 26.61 15.81 10.22
CA ARG A 16 27.84 15.13 9.80
C ARG A 16 27.92 13.74 10.42
N SER A 17 28.58 12.81 9.70
CA SER A 17 28.86 11.48 10.21
C SER A 17 29.66 11.54 11.50
N LEU A 18 29.26 10.74 12.49
CA LEU A 18 30.03 10.57 13.72
C LEU A 18 31.29 9.73 13.43
N THR A 19 32.38 10.08 14.11
CA THR A 19 33.63 9.32 14.04
C THR A 19 33.59 8.15 15.01
N SER A 20 33.97 6.96 14.54
CA SER A 20 34.11 5.78 15.40
C SER A 20 35.50 5.70 16.03
N SER A 21 35.55 5.24 17.28
CA SER A 21 36.80 4.86 17.93
C SER A 21 37.31 3.50 17.45
N SER A 22 38.61 3.22 17.77
CA SER A 22 39.07 1.82 17.68
C SER A 22 38.31 0.96 18.69
N PRO A 23 38.09 -0.35 18.36
CA PRO A 23 37.38 -1.26 19.27
C PRO A 23 38.14 -1.44 20.59
N VAL A 24 37.42 -1.29 21.70
CA VAL A 24 37.96 -1.60 23.05
C VAL A 24 36.98 -2.61 23.68
N HIS A 25 37.47 -3.81 23.99
CA HIS A 25 36.67 -4.89 24.53
C HIS A 25 35.36 -5.19 23.71
N GLY A 26 35.45 -4.99 22.39
CA GLY A 26 34.31 -5.19 21.48
C GLY A 26 33.27 -4.03 21.45
N HIS A 27 33.58 -2.91 22.13
CA HIS A 27 32.79 -1.69 22.07
C HIS A 27 33.45 -0.66 21.16
N ILE A 28 32.65 -0.03 20.33
CA ILE A 28 33.04 1.05 19.44
C ILE A 28 32.19 2.26 19.83
N LEU A 29 32.87 3.38 20.08
CA LEU A 29 32.22 4.61 20.51
C LEU A 29 32.16 5.60 19.35
N TYR A 30 30.96 6.11 19.09
CA TYR A 30 30.73 7.17 18.11
C TYR A 30 30.74 8.54 18.79
N SER A 31 31.41 9.52 18.19
CA SER A 31 31.49 10.90 18.69
C SER A 31 31.47 11.92 17.55
N CYS A 32 30.95 13.12 17.82
CA CYS A 32 30.96 14.20 16.86
C CYS A 32 32.32 14.88 16.87
N ALA A 33 33.05 14.85 15.75
CA ALA A 33 34.35 15.51 15.63
C ALA A 33 34.24 17.05 15.76
N TYR A 34 33.08 17.63 15.44
CA TYR A 34 32.86 19.08 15.48
C TYR A 34 32.62 19.62 16.89
N SER A 35 32.12 18.78 17.82
CA SER A 35 31.91 19.15 19.22
C SER A 35 33.22 19.22 20.02
N LYS A 36 34.33 18.60 19.54
CA LYS A 36 35.60 18.55 20.24
C LYS A 36 36.22 19.93 20.35
N GLY A 37 36.38 20.41 21.61
CA GLY A 37 37.05 21.66 21.91
C GLY A 37 36.26 22.95 21.63
N LYS A 38 34.96 22.86 21.41
CA LYS A 38 34.06 24.01 21.23
C LYS A 38 32.93 23.91 22.24
N GLU A 39 32.83 24.89 23.13
CA GLU A 39 31.67 25.08 23.99
C GLU A 39 30.50 25.59 23.14
N ASP A 40 29.30 25.13 23.44
CA ASP A 40 28.01 25.64 22.90
C ASP A 40 27.77 25.45 21.38
N THR A 41 28.21 24.32 20.81
CA THR A 41 27.90 23.99 19.42
C THR A 41 26.51 23.33 19.21
N GLY A 42 25.85 22.93 20.31
CA GLY A 42 24.65 22.10 20.27
C GLY A 42 24.85 20.70 19.65
N CYS A 43 26.07 20.38 19.24
CA CYS A 43 26.45 19.07 18.69
C CYS A 43 26.56 18.03 19.79
N PHE A 44 26.35 16.77 19.42
CA PHE A 44 26.52 15.62 20.32
C PHE A 44 27.95 15.63 20.93
N ALA A 45 28.05 16.01 22.18
CA ALA A 45 29.32 16.11 22.93
C ALA A 45 29.71 14.78 23.56
N GLY A 46 28.77 13.85 23.70
CA GLY A 46 28.94 12.53 24.31
C GLY A 46 29.64 11.51 23.43
N LYS A 47 29.59 10.27 23.90
CA LYS A 47 30.04 9.08 23.17
C LYS A 47 28.91 8.07 23.17
N ALA A 48 28.44 7.64 21.99
CA ALA A 48 27.42 6.63 21.83
C ALA A 48 28.04 5.26 21.57
N ASP A 49 27.65 4.28 22.36
CA ASP A 49 28.15 2.91 22.23
C ASP A 49 27.43 2.19 21.05
N ASN A 50 28.18 1.44 20.22
CA ASN A 50 27.64 0.74 19.07
C ASN A 50 26.56 -0.27 19.43
N LYS A 51 26.74 -1.04 20.50
CA LYS A 51 25.78 -2.06 20.91
C LYS A 51 24.48 -1.45 21.38
N MET A 52 24.56 -0.33 22.12
CA MET A 52 23.39 0.42 22.53
C MET A 52 22.63 0.96 21.31
N LEU A 53 23.33 1.54 20.34
CA LEU A 53 22.72 2.04 19.11
C LEU A 53 22.11 0.91 18.29
N GLU A 54 22.78 -0.24 18.17
CA GLU A 54 22.25 -1.42 17.47
C GLU A 54 20.93 -1.90 18.08
N HIS A 55 20.82 -1.92 19.42
CA HIS A 55 19.59 -2.28 20.12
C HIS A 55 18.47 -1.27 19.88
N ILE A 56 18.76 0.02 19.97
CA ILE A 56 17.79 1.10 19.73
C ILE A 56 17.27 1.01 18.28
N VAL A 57 18.18 0.94 17.31
CA VAL A 57 17.83 0.91 15.88
C VAL A 57 17.03 -0.35 15.54
N LEU A 58 17.37 -1.51 16.12
CA LEU A 58 16.58 -2.73 15.94
C LEU A 58 15.16 -2.57 16.50
N ALA A 59 15.02 -1.95 17.67
CA ALA A 59 13.71 -1.71 18.28
C ALA A 59 12.87 -0.75 17.41
N GLU A 60 13.47 0.32 16.91
CA GLU A 60 12.82 1.28 16.01
C GLU A 60 12.40 0.63 14.68
N ILE A 61 13.27 -0.18 14.05
CA ILE A 61 12.92 -0.93 12.84
C ILE A 61 11.75 -1.87 13.12
N LYS A 62 11.77 -2.60 14.23
CA LYS A 62 10.65 -3.48 14.58
C LYS A 62 9.34 -2.72 14.82
N ALA A 63 9.39 -1.54 15.43
CA ALA A 63 8.22 -0.69 15.62
C ALA A 63 7.67 -0.20 14.27
N TYR A 64 8.55 0.28 13.39
CA TYR A 64 8.22 0.70 12.02
C TYR A 64 7.60 -0.44 11.20
N LEU A 65 8.19 -1.64 11.24
CA LEU A 65 7.66 -2.81 10.53
C LEU A 65 6.29 -3.24 11.04
N ARG A 66 6.06 -3.23 12.36
CA ARG A 66 4.73 -3.56 12.93
C ARG A 66 3.66 -2.59 12.46
N GLN A 67 3.97 -1.30 12.43
CA GLN A 67 3.04 -0.28 11.93
C GLN A 67 2.71 -0.51 10.45
N ASN A 68 3.71 -0.76 9.62
CA ASN A 68 3.52 -1.00 8.19
C ASN A 68 2.77 -2.31 7.90
N ILE A 69 3.06 -3.39 8.63
CA ILE A 69 2.33 -4.66 8.52
C ILE A 69 0.85 -4.46 8.88
N SER A 70 0.56 -3.72 9.94
CA SER A 70 -0.83 -3.43 10.34
C SER A 70 -1.57 -2.64 9.26
N GLN A 71 -0.93 -1.64 8.67
CA GLN A 71 -1.49 -0.86 7.56
C GLN A 71 -1.72 -1.72 6.32
N GLU A 72 -0.75 -2.59 5.98
CA GLU A 72 -0.84 -3.47 4.83
C GLU A 72 -1.93 -4.55 4.99
N GLN A 73 -2.09 -5.11 6.18
CA GLN A 73 -3.18 -6.05 6.49
C GLN A 73 -4.54 -5.37 6.35
N MET A 74 -4.66 -4.11 6.78
CA MET A 74 -5.88 -3.32 6.58
C MET A 74 -6.13 -3.08 5.08
N GLN A 75 -5.11 -2.73 4.32
CA GLN A 75 -5.21 -2.56 2.86
C GLN A 75 -5.59 -3.86 2.15
N GLN A 76 -5.03 -5.01 2.55
CA GLN A 76 -5.39 -6.31 2.00
C GLN A 76 -6.85 -6.67 2.27
N SER A 77 -7.37 -6.36 3.46
CA SER A 77 -8.78 -6.53 3.77
C SER A 77 -9.68 -5.65 2.89
N MET A 78 -9.30 -4.39 2.70
CA MET A 78 -10.01 -3.46 1.80
C MET A 78 -9.94 -3.94 0.34
N ARG A 79 -8.79 -4.46 -0.12
CA ARG A 79 -8.65 -5.02 -1.47
C ARG A 79 -9.59 -6.17 -1.73
N LYS A 80 -9.70 -7.09 -0.79
CA LYS A 80 -10.65 -8.19 -0.90
C LYS A 80 -12.09 -7.68 -1.07
N GLN A 81 -12.47 -6.63 -0.34
CA GLN A 81 -13.79 -6.00 -0.50
C GLN A 81 -13.97 -5.41 -1.92
N HIS A 82 -12.94 -4.76 -2.47
CA HIS A 82 -12.98 -4.23 -3.84
C HIS A 82 -13.06 -5.35 -4.90
N GLU A 83 -12.33 -6.46 -4.71
CA GLU A 83 -12.41 -7.64 -5.57
C GLU A 83 -13.81 -8.28 -5.53
N ASP A 84 -14.38 -8.45 -4.35
CA ASP A 84 -15.74 -8.95 -4.16
C ASP A 84 -16.78 -8.03 -4.83
N SER A 85 -16.62 -6.71 -4.73
CA SER A 85 -17.48 -5.73 -5.42
C SER A 85 -17.40 -5.85 -6.93
N ILE A 86 -16.20 -6.01 -7.50
CA ILE A 86 -16.01 -6.23 -8.95
C ILE A 86 -16.75 -7.48 -9.40
N GLU A 87 -16.71 -8.56 -8.64
CA GLU A 87 -17.38 -9.81 -9.01
C GLU A 87 -18.90 -9.66 -9.00
N VAL A 88 -19.44 -8.94 -8.00
CA VAL A 88 -20.88 -8.61 -7.95
C VAL A 88 -21.27 -7.76 -9.17
N TYR A 89 -20.53 -6.71 -9.49
CA TYR A 89 -20.83 -5.84 -10.65
C TYR A 89 -20.75 -6.58 -11.99
N LYS A 90 -19.77 -7.49 -12.15
CA LYS A 90 -19.67 -8.33 -13.35
C LYS A 90 -20.85 -9.27 -13.48
N THR A 91 -21.29 -9.87 -12.38
CA THR A 91 -22.44 -10.78 -12.39
C THR A 91 -23.70 -10.02 -12.79
N GLU A 92 -23.94 -8.85 -12.21
CA GLU A 92 -25.08 -8.00 -12.56
C GLU A 92 -25.02 -7.54 -14.03
N SER A 93 -23.84 -7.18 -14.53
CA SER A 93 -23.64 -6.81 -15.94
C SER A 93 -24.01 -7.96 -16.89
N ALA A 94 -23.52 -9.17 -16.59
CA ALA A 94 -23.85 -10.37 -17.37
C ALA A 94 -25.36 -10.69 -17.36
N ASP A 95 -26.05 -10.49 -16.24
CA ASP A 95 -27.50 -10.66 -16.15
C ASP A 95 -28.24 -9.61 -16.97
N CYS A 96 -27.78 -8.35 -16.96
CA CYS A 96 -28.33 -7.30 -17.82
C CYS A 96 -28.15 -7.63 -19.31
N GLU A 97 -26.99 -8.09 -19.74
CA GLU A 97 -26.70 -8.50 -21.12
C GLU A 97 -27.58 -9.68 -21.56
N LYS A 98 -27.70 -10.70 -20.70
CA LYS A 98 -28.59 -11.84 -20.93
C LYS A 98 -30.02 -11.39 -21.10
N ARG A 99 -30.49 -10.44 -20.28
CA ARG A 99 -31.86 -9.92 -20.42
C ARG A 99 -32.02 -9.11 -21.71
N GLN A 100 -31.04 -8.34 -22.14
CA GLN A 100 -31.06 -7.65 -23.44
C GLN A 100 -31.20 -8.64 -24.62
N GLU A 101 -30.53 -9.80 -24.56
CA GLU A 101 -30.67 -10.83 -25.58
C GLU A 101 -32.07 -11.46 -25.59
N GLN A 102 -32.65 -11.69 -24.41
CA GLN A 102 -34.04 -12.14 -24.30
C GLN A 102 -35.04 -11.13 -24.91
N ILE A 103 -34.79 -9.84 -24.71
CA ILE A 103 -35.61 -8.77 -25.31
C ILE A 103 -35.59 -8.84 -26.84
N LYS A 104 -34.42 -9.08 -27.45
CA LYS A 104 -34.32 -9.27 -28.90
C LYS A 104 -35.15 -10.45 -29.38
N ILE A 105 -35.10 -11.58 -28.67
CA ILE A 105 -35.90 -12.77 -28.98
C ILE A 105 -37.38 -12.47 -28.83
N GLN A 106 -37.81 -11.81 -27.75
CA GLN A 106 -39.21 -11.44 -27.52
C GLN A 106 -39.73 -10.47 -28.58
N ASN A 107 -38.95 -9.49 -29.00
CA ASN A 107 -39.32 -8.57 -30.07
C ASN A 107 -39.59 -9.33 -31.39
N ARG A 108 -38.73 -10.33 -31.73
CA ARG A 108 -38.92 -11.14 -32.90
C ARG A 108 -40.20 -11.98 -32.80
N GLN A 109 -40.44 -12.62 -31.65
CA GLN A 109 -41.66 -13.40 -31.41
C GLN A 109 -42.92 -12.55 -31.48
N ASN A 110 -42.89 -11.32 -30.95
CA ASN A 110 -44.02 -10.40 -31.03
C ASN A 110 -44.29 -9.97 -32.47
N TYR A 111 -43.23 -9.76 -33.28
CA TYR A 111 -43.36 -9.47 -34.69
C TYR A 111 -44.01 -10.66 -35.47
N GLU A 112 -43.58 -11.90 -35.22
CA GLU A 112 -44.15 -13.11 -35.81
C GLU A 112 -45.63 -13.22 -35.46
N LYS A 113 -46.03 -13.06 -34.19
CA LYS A 113 -47.43 -13.09 -33.75
C LYS A 113 -48.28 -12.00 -34.40
N TYR A 114 -47.72 -10.80 -34.59
CA TYR A 114 -48.41 -9.71 -35.29
C TYR A 114 -48.62 -10.06 -36.74
N HIS A 115 -47.62 -10.61 -37.43
CA HIS A 115 -47.70 -11.00 -38.82
C HIS A 115 -48.70 -12.17 -39.07
N GLU A 116 -48.81 -13.09 -38.12
CA GLU A 116 -49.74 -14.20 -38.12
C GLU A 116 -51.17 -13.80 -37.69
N GLY A 117 -51.42 -12.54 -37.37
CA GLY A 117 -52.71 -12.05 -36.92
C GLY A 117 -53.10 -12.41 -35.48
N GLN A 118 -52.17 -12.99 -34.71
CA GLN A 118 -52.40 -13.37 -33.31
C GLN A 118 -52.28 -12.15 -32.36
N MET A 119 -51.73 -11.04 -32.85
CA MET A 119 -51.56 -9.78 -32.10
C MET A 119 -52.02 -8.62 -33.02
N ASN A 120 -52.79 -7.67 -32.47
CA ASN A 120 -53.16 -6.49 -33.22
C ASN A 120 -52.05 -5.42 -33.20
N GLN A 121 -52.18 -4.44 -34.11
CA GLN A 121 -51.15 -3.39 -34.26
C GLN A 121 -50.92 -2.61 -32.99
N LYS A 122 -51.96 -2.26 -32.21
CA LYS A 122 -51.84 -1.50 -30.95
C LYS A 122 -51.06 -2.30 -29.91
N GLN A 123 -51.40 -3.56 -29.72
CA GLN A 123 -50.72 -4.47 -28.79
C GLN A 123 -49.24 -4.67 -29.19
N PHE A 124 -48.94 -4.80 -30.48
CA PHE A 124 -47.56 -4.94 -30.98
C PHE A 124 -46.72 -3.67 -30.66
N LEU A 125 -47.28 -2.48 -30.94
CA LEU A 125 -46.58 -1.21 -30.69
C LEU A 125 -46.35 -0.98 -29.21
N GLU A 126 -47.34 -1.27 -28.35
CA GLU A 126 -47.21 -1.17 -26.89
C GLU A 126 -46.12 -2.12 -26.35
N ALA A 127 -46.15 -3.39 -26.78
CA ALA A 127 -45.10 -4.36 -26.36
C ALA A 127 -43.73 -3.98 -26.84
N LYS A 128 -43.58 -3.51 -28.09
CA LYS A 128 -42.32 -3.04 -28.65
C LYS A 128 -41.76 -1.84 -27.87
N MET A 129 -42.62 -0.88 -27.54
CA MET A 129 -42.23 0.31 -26.78
C MET A 129 -41.73 -0.06 -25.38
N GLN A 130 -42.43 -0.93 -24.65
CA GLN A 130 -42.04 -1.42 -23.34
C GLN A 130 -40.69 -2.14 -23.35
N LEU A 131 -40.46 -3.02 -24.33
CA LEU A 131 -39.22 -3.77 -24.50
C LEU A 131 -38.05 -2.84 -24.87
N GLU A 132 -38.29 -1.80 -25.66
CA GLU A 132 -37.28 -0.81 -26.00
C GLU A 132 -36.88 0.04 -24.79
N GLU A 133 -37.84 0.54 -23.98
CA GLU A 133 -37.57 1.25 -22.75
C GLU A 133 -36.81 0.38 -21.74
N GLU A 134 -37.12 -0.90 -21.63
CA GLU A 134 -36.38 -1.84 -20.79
C GLU A 134 -34.96 -2.03 -21.31
N ARG A 135 -34.77 -2.17 -22.61
CA ARG A 135 -33.45 -2.30 -23.24
C ARG A 135 -32.57 -1.09 -22.99
N GLU A 136 -33.12 0.11 -23.14
CA GLU A 136 -32.39 1.35 -22.88
C GLU A 136 -31.96 1.47 -21.40
N ARG A 137 -32.85 1.09 -20.46
CA ARG A 137 -32.50 1.06 -19.03
C ARG A 137 -31.38 0.08 -18.73
N LEU A 138 -31.45 -1.13 -19.30
CA LEU A 138 -30.39 -2.13 -19.12
C LEU A 138 -29.08 -1.70 -19.74
N GLN A 139 -29.10 -1.07 -20.91
CA GLN A 139 -27.89 -0.56 -21.56
C GLN A 139 -27.21 0.52 -20.71
N LYS A 140 -27.99 1.44 -20.15
CA LYS A 140 -27.47 2.47 -19.23
C LYS A 140 -26.87 1.82 -17.98
N ARG A 141 -27.55 0.81 -17.41
CA ARG A 141 -27.05 0.10 -16.23
C ARG A 141 -25.73 -0.61 -16.48
N VAL A 142 -25.54 -1.24 -17.64
CA VAL A 142 -24.28 -1.87 -18.04
C VAL A 142 -23.14 -0.82 -18.07
N GLN A 143 -23.38 0.36 -18.63
CA GLN A 143 -22.38 1.43 -18.65
C GLN A 143 -22.00 1.90 -17.23
N GLU A 144 -22.99 2.10 -16.35
CA GLU A 144 -22.74 2.45 -14.95
C GLU A 144 -21.89 1.38 -14.22
N LEU A 145 -22.19 0.10 -14.48
CA LEU A 145 -21.44 -1.01 -13.89
C LEU A 145 -20.01 -1.09 -14.43
N GLU A 146 -19.78 -0.82 -15.70
CA GLU A 146 -18.43 -0.73 -16.29
C GLU A 146 -17.61 0.39 -15.65
N GLU A 147 -18.20 1.56 -15.42
CA GLU A 147 -17.54 2.68 -14.73
C GLU A 147 -17.18 2.31 -13.28
N LEU A 148 -18.07 1.65 -12.54
CA LEU A 148 -17.80 1.16 -11.19
C LEU A 148 -16.66 0.13 -11.17
N ILE A 149 -16.68 -0.86 -12.08
CA ILE A 149 -15.61 -1.86 -12.21
C ILE A 149 -14.26 -1.21 -12.48
N ASN A 150 -14.23 -0.19 -13.34
CA ASN A 150 -12.98 0.50 -13.66
C ASN A 150 -12.46 1.32 -12.47
N GLY A 151 -13.33 1.99 -11.73
CA GLY A 151 -12.95 2.68 -10.49
C GLY A 151 -12.34 1.75 -9.44
N GLU A 152 -12.96 0.58 -9.22
CA GLU A 152 -12.44 -0.44 -8.29
C GLU A 152 -11.08 -0.98 -8.73
N LYS A 153 -10.90 -1.23 -10.04
CA LYS A 153 -9.61 -1.70 -10.60
C LYS A 153 -8.49 -0.68 -10.42
N GLU A 154 -8.75 0.61 -10.57
CA GLU A 154 -7.76 1.67 -10.34
C GLU A 154 -7.26 1.68 -8.90
N ILE A 155 -8.14 1.43 -7.92
CA ILE A 155 -7.77 1.29 -6.51
C ILE A 155 -6.85 0.10 -6.30
N LEU A 156 -7.15 -1.04 -6.96
CA LEU A 156 -6.36 -2.27 -6.85
C LEU A 156 -4.97 -2.19 -7.50
N MET A 157 -4.73 -1.27 -8.43
CA MET A 157 -3.43 -1.12 -9.12
C MET A 157 -2.33 -0.49 -8.26
N LYS A 158 -2.62 0.04 -7.06
CA LYS A 158 -1.62 0.60 -6.16
C LYS A 158 -0.71 -0.51 -5.60
N LYS A 159 0.62 -0.32 -5.69
CA LYS A 159 1.65 -1.30 -5.28
C LYS A 159 1.55 -1.69 -3.81
N ASN A 160 1.75 -2.98 -3.53
CA ASN A 160 1.92 -3.53 -2.18
C ASN A 160 3.38 -3.73 -1.83
N VAL A 161 3.70 -3.56 -0.55
CA VAL A 161 4.99 -3.95 0.03
C VAL A 161 4.91 -5.42 0.48
N PRO A 162 5.95 -6.24 0.28
CA PRO A 162 5.91 -7.65 0.67
C PRO A 162 5.87 -7.82 2.19
N VAL A 163 4.71 -8.13 2.74
CA VAL A 163 4.52 -8.37 4.20
C VAL A 163 5.36 -9.53 4.72
N GLU A 164 5.58 -10.55 3.90
CA GLU A 164 6.38 -11.73 4.27
C GLU A 164 7.81 -11.39 4.68
N GLN A 165 8.46 -10.47 3.95
CA GLN A 165 9.81 -10.01 4.27
C GLN A 165 9.85 -9.21 5.56
N MET A 166 8.86 -8.34 5.79
CA MET A 166 8.73 -7.60 7.05
C MET A 166 8.55 -8.54 8.24
N LEU A 167 7.71 -9.58 8.11
CA LEU A 167 7.49 -10.58 9.15
C LEU A 167 8.77 -11.36 9.48
N LYS A 168 9.58 -11.69 8.48
CA LYS A 168 10.88 -12.33 8.66
C LYS A 168 11.81 -11.50 9.56
N TYR A 169 11.92 -10.20 9.30
CA TYR A 169 12.77 -9.30 10.07
C TYR A 169 12.28 -9.07 11.52
N LEU A 170 10.97 -9.15 11.77
CA LEU A 170 10.46 -9.10 13.15
C LEU A 170 10.98 -10.23 14.04
N GLY A 171 11.29 -11.39 13.45
CA GLY A 171 11.86 -12.54 14.16
C GLY A 171 13.36 -12.42 14.48
N TYR A 172 14.08 -11.42 13.93
CA TYR A 172 15.52 -11.30 14.17
C TYR A 172 15.81 -10.73 15.55
N GLU A 173 16.75 -11.36 16.27
CA GLU A 173 17.22 -10.91 17.59
C GLU A 173 18.33 -9.87 17.51
N LYS A 174 18.99 -9.76 16.34
CA LYS A 174 20.12 -8.85 16.13
C LYS A 174 19.89 -8.01 14.87
N LEU A 175 20.35 -6.80 14.90
CA LEU A 175 20.39 -5.90 13.75
C LEU A 175 21.31 -6.48 12.66
N THR A 176 20.87 -6.47 11.42
CA THR A 176 21.65 -6.92 10.26
C THR A 176 21.94 -5.77 9.30
N ARG A 177 22.95 -5.94 8.46
CA ARG A 177 23.29 -4.95 7.43
C ARG A 177 22.16 -4.82 6.41
N GLU A 178 21.49 -5.93 6.07
CA GLU A 178 20.35 -5.97 5.16
C GLU A 178 19.19 -5.10 5.65
N MET A 179 18.87 -5.18 6.95
CA MET A 179 17.80 -4.34 7.52
C MET A 179 18.13 -2.85 7.43
N LEU A 180 19.40 -2.47 7.65
CA LEU A 180 19.84 -1.09 7.51
C LEU A 180 19.79 -0.63 6.05
N GLU A 181 20.25 -1.46 5.13
CA GLU A 181 20.24 -1.15 3.70
C GLU A 181 18.85 -1.04 3.13
N GLU A 182 17.89 -1.76 3.67
CA GLU A 182 16.51 -1.77 3.19
C GLU A 182 15.68 -0.60 3.77
N TYR A 183 15.80 -0.34 5.07
CA TYR A 183 14.87 0.58 5.76
C TYR A 183 15.49 1.90 6.22
N VAL A 184 16.80 1.96 6.47
CA VAL A 184 17.43 3.11 7.15
C VAL A 184 18.21 3.99 6.19
N GLN A 185 17.90 5.28 6.16
CA GLN A 185 18.65 6.31 5.45
C GLN A 185 19.71 6.96 6.34
N GLY A 186 19.41 7.12 7.63
CA GLY A 186 20.32 7.74 8.60
C GLY A 186 19.90 7.51 10.04
N ILE A 187 20.87 7.56 10.94
CA ILE A 187 20.68 7.45 12.39
C ILE A 187 21.26 8.70 13.02
N TYR A 188 20.44 9.53 13.64
CA TYR A 188 20.83 10.80 14.22
C TYR A 188 20.91 10.70 15.74
N VAL A 189 22.07 11.06 16.30
CA VAL A 189 22.31 11.05 17.74
C VAL A 189 22.40 12.49 18.22
N TYR A 190 21.59 12.85 19.22
CA TYR A 190 21.49 14.16 19.81
C TYR A 190 22.22 14.22 21.19
N ASP A 191 22.54 15.42 21.63
CA ASP A 191 23.27 15.64 22.90
C ASP A 191 22.45 15.27 24.14
N ASP A 192 21.12 15.33 24.04
CA ASP A 192 20.18 14.88 25.06
C ASP A 192 20.05 13.35 25.17
N GLY A 193 20.80 12.60 24.36
CA GLY A 193 20.77 11.14 24.30
C GLY A 193 19.68 10.56 23.41
N ARG A 194 18.87 11.39 22.78
CA ARG A 194 17.83 10.96 21.82
C ARG A 194 18.48 10.43 20.55
N VAL A 195 17.90 9.34 20.01
CA VAL A 195 18.30 8.74 18.75
C VAL A 195 17.09 8.76 17.82
N GLU A 196 17.25 9.31 16.64
CA GLU A 196 16.22 9.32 15.60
C GLU A 196 16.68 8.50 14.40
N VAL A 197 15.78 7.71 13.85
CA VAL A 197 16.01 6.92 12.62
C VAL A 197 15.29 7.60 11.47
N GLU A 198 16.04 7.95 10.43
CA GLU A 198 15.49 8.44 9.17
C GLU A 198 15.25 7.24 8.25
N TRP A 199 14.00 7.07 7.80
CA TRP A 199 13.58 5.96 6.98
C TRP A 199 13.82 6.24 5.50
N LYS A 200 14.04 5.20 4.71
CA LYS A 200 14.03 5.28 3.25
C LYS A 200 12.58 5.35 2.75
N GLU A 201 12.39 6.14 1.68
CA GLU A 201 11.11 6.24 0.95
C GLU A 201 10.84 5.01 0.05
#